data_0041f3fe7873a4a4fce54be1fa7541ee
#
_entry.id   0041f3fe7873a4a4fce54be1fa7541ee
#
_cell.length_a   1.000
_cell.length_b   1.000
_cell.length_c   1.000
_cell.angle_alpha   90.00
_cell.angle_beta   90.00
_cell.angle_gamma   90.00
#
_symmetry.space_group_name_H-M   'P 1'
#
loop_
_entity.id
_entity.type
_entity.pdbx_description
1 polymer ?
#
loop_
_entity_poly.entity_id
_entity_poly.type
_entity_poly.pdbx_seq_one_letter_code
_entity_poly.pdbx_strand_id
1 'polypeptide(L)'
;LLNRHTFKNRQAWLQARGTSGIGASESAAVVGLSPWMTVTELWELKTGRTEQKEIKNDAIDIGVSLEPALRTLYAAEHPDCSVEHHPFDMLYQEERPWLFATLDGEITTEDGRKGVLEIKTSTPRSRKDWEKWDGKIPDNYLCQCAHQLLATGYNFVDLYAWLRDEVANEVIIRTYHMERADMQEDMDWLLSKEEAFWDDVVTGSIPAMTLSL
;
A
#
# COMPACT_ATOMS: atom_id res chain seq x y z
N LEU A 1 -1.71 10.27 17.93
CA LEU A 1 -0.57 11.04 17.43
C LEU A 1 0.18 10.22 16.39
N LEU A 2 0.56 10.85 15.25
CA LEU A 2 1.35 10.17 14.21
C LEU A 2 2.80 9.99 14.68
N ASN A 3 3.29 8.77 14.63
CA ASN A 3 4.67 8.41 14.90
C ASN A 3 5.39 8.03 13.61
N ARG A 4 6.70 8.30 13.57
CA ARG A 4 7.62 7.94 12.49
C ARG A 4 8.82 7.20 13.09
N HIS A 5 9.08 5.99 12.62
CA HIS A 5 10.25 5.22 12.98
C HIS A 5 11.12 4.97 11.75
N THR A 6 12.33 5.51 11.76
CA THR A 6 13.31 5.33 10.67
C THR A 6 14.31 4.23 11.03
N PHE A 7 14.38 3.20 10.20
CA PHE A 7 15.31 2.09 10.37
C PHE A 7 16.67 2.41 9.75
N LYS A 8 17.72 1.87 10.34
CA LYS A 8 19.10 2.14 9.92
C LYS A 8 19.47 1.60 8.52
N ASN A 9 18.72 0.62 8.00
CA ASN A 9 18.92 0.02 6.69
C ASN A 9 17.73 -0.84 6.28
N ARG A 10 17.73 -1.28 5.00
CA ARG A 10 16.66 -2.10 4.40
C ARG A 10 16.42 -3.41 5.15
N GLN A 11 17.47 -4.08 5.64
CA GLN A 11 17.32 -5.36 6.34
C GLN A 11 16.55 -5.23 7.65
N ALA A 12 16.91 -4.23 8.47
CA ALA A 12 16.21 -3.95 9.72
C ALA A 12 14.75 -3.56 9.49
N TRP A 13 14.49 -2.76 8.46
CA TRP A 13 13.16 -2.37 8.04
C TRP A 13 12.32 -3.57 7.57
N LEU A 14 12.86 -4.47 6.72
CA LEU A 14 12.15 -5.67 6.28
C LEU A 14 11.82 -6.61 7.45
N GLN A 15 12.76 -6.78 8.39
CA GLN A 15 12.53 -7.58 9.58
C GLN A 15 11.38 -7.02 10.42
N ALA A 16 11.37 -5.71 10.65
CA ALA A 16 10.30 -5.05 11.40
C ALA A 16 8.95 -5.20 10.69
N ARG A 17 8.88 -5.00 9.37
CA ARG A 17 7.65 -5.20 8.58
C ARG A 17 7.07 -6.60 8.71
N GLY A 18 7.93 -7.62 8.83
CA GLY A 18 7.47 -9.01 8.95
C GLY A 18 6.73 -9.30 10.26
N THR A 19 7.04 -8.59 11.35
CA THR A 19 6.60 -8.96 12.70
C THR A 19 5.86 -7.89 13.49
N SER A 20 5.99 -6.60 13.12
CA SER A 20 5.52 -5.51 13.97
C SER A 20 4.04 -5.16 13.78
N GLY A 21 3.35 -5.73 12.80
CA GLY A 21 1.97 -5.39 12.50
C GLY A 21 1.58 -5.72 11.07
N ILE A 22 0.54 -5.05 10.58
CA ILE A 22 0.04 -5.14 9.22
C ILE A 22 0.58 -3.94 8.43
N GLY A 23 1.29 -4.21 7.34
CA GLY A 23 1.72 -3.17 6.40
C GLY A 23 0.68 -2.94 5.30
N ALA A 24 0.67 -1.73 4.72
CA ALA A 24 -0.35 -1.34 3.74
C ALA A 24 -0.48 -2.31 2.55
N SER A 25 0.62 -2.86 2.04
CA SER A 25 0.59 -3.85 0.94
C SER A 25 -0.01 -5.22 1.33
N GLU A 26 -0.23 -5.47 2.63
CA GLU A 26 -0.78 -6.70 3.17
C GLU A 26 -2.29 -6.59 3.46
N SER A 27 -2.84 -5.37 3.51
CA SER A 27 -4.24 -5.07 3.85
C SER A 27 -5.24 -5.85 3.00
N ALA A 28 -4.98 -5.96 1.69
CA ALA A 28 -5.84 -6.71 0.79
C ALA A 28 -5.89 -8.23 1.11
N ALA A 29 -4.83 -8.81 1.71
CA ALA A 29 -4.84 -10.21 2.12
C ALA A 29 -5.75 -10.45 3.31
N VAL A 30 -5.86 -9.48 4.23
CA VAL A 30 -6.77 -9.55 5.39
C VAL A 30 -8.22 -9.73 4.96
N VAL A 31 -8.62 -9.08 3.86
CA VAL A 31 -10.01 -9.08 3.36
C VAL A 31 -10.22 -10.02 2.15
N GLY A 32 -9.22 -10.83 1.80
CA GLY A 32 -9.33 -11.82 0.71
C GLY A 32 -9.27 -11.23 -0.70
N LEU A 33 -8.83 -9.98 -0.86
CA LEU A 33 -8.71 -9.28 -2.16
C LEU A 33 -7.29 -9.30 -2.73
N SER A 34 -6.33 -9.89 -2.02
CA SER A 34 -4.97 -10.01 -2.53
C SER A 34 -4.86 -11.12 -3.56
N PRO A 35 -4.30 -10.86 -4.76
CA PRO A 35 -4.04 -11.90 -5.75
C PRO A 35 -2.78 -12.74 -5.44
N TRP A 36 -2.01 -12.38 -4.40
CA TRP A 36 -0.70 -12.99 -4.12
C TRP A 36 -0.61 -13.73 -2.79
N MET A 37 -1.51 -13.47 -1.85
CA MET A 37 -1.44 -14.00 -0.50
C MET A 37 -2.85 -14.11 0.08
N THR A 38 -3.14 -15.24 0.71
CA THR A 38 -4.38 -15.47 1.46
C THR A 38 -4.27 -14.92 2.89
N VAL A 39 -5.40 -14.76 3.56
CA VAL A 39 -5.44 -14.36 4.98
C VAL A 39 -4.71 -15.35 5.88
N THR A 40 -4.80 -16.65 5.57
CA THR A 40 -4.12 -17.71 6.34
C THR A 40 -2.59 -17.63 6.18
N GLU A 41 -2.10 -17.45 4.96
CA GLU A 41 -0.66 -17.28 4.70
C GLU A 41 -0.11 -16.03 5.39
N LEU A 42 -0.86 -14.93 5.38
CA LEU A 42 -0.47 -13.72 6.11
C LEU A 42 -0.42 -13.99 7.62
N TRP A 43 -1.41 -14.68 8.17
CA TRP A 43 -1.45 -15.03 9.59
C TRP A 43 -0.27 -15.95 10.00
N GLU A 44 0.05 -16.95 9.19
CA GLU A 44 1.23 -17.82 9.41
C GLU A 44 2.52 -17.01 9.43
N LEU A 45 2.65 -16.03 8.53
CA LEU A 45 3.78 -15.13 8.47
C LEU A 45 3.86 -14.27 9.76
N LYS A 46 2.75 -13.62 10.14
CA LYS A 46 2.70 -12.72 11.32
C LYS A 46 2.88 -13.45 12.64
N THR A 47 2.48 -14.72 12.71
CA THR A 47 2.68 -15.56 13.90
C THR A 47 4.04 -16.30 13.91
N GLY A 48 4.89 -16.07 12.89
CA GLY A 48 6.22 -16.69 12.79
C GLY A 48 6.20 -18.19 12.48
N ARG A 49 5.08 -18.72 11.98
CA ARG A 49 4.95 -20.14 11.54
C ARG A 49 5.59 -20.37 10.19
N THR A 50 5.66 -19.35 9.37
CA THR A 50 6.37 -19.36 8.10
C THR A 50 7.31 -18.16 8.01
N GLU A 51 8.37 -18.27 7.23
CA GLU A 51 9.26 -17.16 6.94
C GLU A 51 8.82 -16.45 5.66
N GLN A 52 9.02 -15.13 5.64
CA GLN A 52 8.77 -14.34 4.44
C GLN A 52 9.74 -14.78 3.33
N LYS A 53 9.22 -15.37 2.26
CA LYS A 53 10.02 -15.72 1.08
C LYS A 53 10.31 -14.46 0.27
N GLU A 54 11.57 -14.26 -0.09
CA GLU A 54 11.95 -13.22 -1.03
C GLU A 54 11.39 -13.61 -2.42
N ILE A 55 10.36 -12.88 -2.86
CA ILE A 55 9.81 -13.06 -4.21
C ILE A 55 10.69 -12.25 -5.16
N LYS A 56 11.46 -12.93 -5.99
CA LYS A 56 12.23 -12.31 -7.09
C LYS A 56 11.43 -12.48 -8.36
N ASN A 57 11.03 -11.37 -8.95
CA ASN A 57 10.45 -11.39 -10.29
C ASN A 57 10.75 -10.04 -10.99
N ASP A 58 10.91 -10.11 -12.31
CA ASP A 58 11.28 -8.97 -13.14
C ASP A 58 10.33 -7.76 -12.99
N ALA A 59 9.04 -8.01 -12.74
CA ALA A 59 8.07 -6.93 -12.57
C ALA A 59 8.30 -6.14 -11.27
N ILE A 60 8.69 -6.83 -10.17
CA ILE A 60 9.06 -6.18 -8.90
C ILE A 60 10.35 -5.38 -9.09
N ASP A 61 11.35 -5.95 -9.73
CA ASP A 61 12.66 -5.31 -9.95
C ASP A 61 12.50 -4.06 -10.84
N ILE A 62 11.68 -4.13 -11.88
CA ILE A 62 11.32 -2.98 -12.73
C ILE A 62 10.59 -1.93 -11.90
N GLY A 63 9.60 -2.31 -11.10
CA GLY A 63 8.85 -1.40 -10.23
C GLY A 63 9.77 -0.61 -9.30
N VAL A 64 10.59 -1.32 -8.54
CA VAL A 64 11.56 -0.71 -7.61
C VAL A 64 12.54 0.23 -8.33
N SER A 65 13.00 -0.14 -9.53
CA SER A 65 13.95 0.68 -10.29
C SER A 65 13.32 1.94 -10.88
N LEU A 66 12.03 1.91 -11.24
CA LEU A 66 11.29 3.03 -11.81
C LEU A 66 10.76 4.01 -10.75
N GLU A 67 10.52 3.56 -9.53
CA GLU A 67 9.89 4.34 -8.47
C GLU A 67 10.54 5.73 -8.24
N PRO A 68 11.89 5.89 -8.16
CA PRO A 68 12.50 7.22 -7.99
C PRO A 68 12.24 8.17 -9.17
N ALA A 69 12.24 7.63 -10.40
CA ALA A 69 11.99 8.42 -11.60
C ALA A 69 10.51 8.85 -11.69
N LEU A 70 9.58 7.94 -11.35
CA LEU A 70 8.16 8.24 -11.32
C LEU A 70 7.80 9.25 -10.23
N ARG A 71 8.45 9.18 -9.06
CA ARG A 71 8.30 10.19 -8.01
C ARG A 71 8.75 11.58 -8.47
N THR A 72 9.89 11.64 -9.18
CA THR A 72 10.39 12.89 -9.76
C THR A 72 9.44 13.44 -10.83
N LEU A 73 8.89 12.56 -11.67
CA LEU A 73 7.93 12.96 -12.70
C LEU A 73 6.65 13.50 -12.08
N TYR A 74 6.09 12.79 -11.09
CA TYR A 74 4.91 13.26 -10.35
C TYR A 74 5.15 14.65 -9.75
N ALA A 75 6.29 14.88 -9.10
CA ALA A 75 6.62 16.19 -8.52
C ALA A 75 6.76 17.30 -9.59
N ALA A 76 7.25 16.95 -10.78
CA ALA A 76 7.34 17.91 -11.89
C ALA A 76 5.97 18.27 -12.49
N GLU A 77 5.03 17.31 -12.48
CA GLU A 77 3.64 17.51 -12.95
C GLU A 77 2.78 18.27 -11.93
N HIS A 78 3.19 18.31 -10.64
CA HIS A 78 2.48 18.94 -9.53
C HIS A 78 3.38 19.98 -8.82
N PRO A 79 3.75 21.08 -9.50
CA PRO A 79 4.69 22.08 -8.96
C PRO A 79 4.16 22.86 -7.74
N ASP A 80 2.86 22.79 -7.48
CA ASP A 80 2.14 23.33 -6.33
C ASP A 80 2.26 22.47 -5.07
N CYS A 81 2.90 21.31 -5.17
CA CYS A 81 3.12 20.39 -4.08
C CYS A 81 4.62 20.13 -3.87
N SER A 82 5.02 19.86 -2.63
CA SER A 82 6.31 19.24 -2.34
C SER A 82 6.12 17.73 -2.16
N VAL A 83 7.09 16.95 -2.67
CA VAL A 83 7.11 15.49 -2.52
C VAL A 83 8.41 15.07 -1.86
N GLU A 84 8.30 14.44 -0.69
CA GLU A 84 9.45 13.95 0.06
C GLU A 84 9.42 12.40 0.13
N HIS A 85 10.58 11.78 0.10
CA HIS A 85 10.73 10.34 0.30
C HIS A 85 11.67 10.07 1.47
N HIS A 86 11.18 9.28 2.40
CA HIS A 86 11.93 8.88 3.59
C HIS A 86 12.17 7.37 3.55
N PRO A 87 13.35 6.92 3.06
CA PRO A 87 13.63 5.49 2.93
C PRO A 87 13.66 4.81 4.30
N PHE A 88 13.09 3.61 4.36
CA PHE A 88 13.05 2.76 5.57
C PHE A 88 12.24 3.35 6.73
N ASP A 89 11.29 4.25 6.45
CA ASP A 89 10.38 4.75 7.45
C ASP A 89 9.16 3.81 7.60
N MET A 90 8.65 3.77 8.82
CA MET A 90 7.33 3.23 9.16
C MET A 90 6.55 4.30 9.90
N LEU A 91 5.37 4.60 9.41
CA LEU A 91 4.43 5.58 9.94
C LEU A 91 3.25 4.83 10.58
N TYR A 92 2.85 5.22 11.77
CA TYR A 92 1.71 4.61 12.46
C TYR A 92 1.10 5.58 13.49
N GLN A 93 -0.19 5.40 13.79
CA GLN A 93 -0.83 6.11 14.88
C GLN A 93 -0.46 5.47 16.23
N GLU A 94 -0.23 6.30 17.24
CA GLU A 94 0.14 5.85 18.59
C GLU A 94 -0.87 4.85 19.19
N GLU A 95 -2.15 5.03 18.86
CA GLU A 95 -3.24 4.17 19.32
C GLU A 95 -3.26 2.80 18.65
N ARG A 96 -2.62 2.68 17.49
CA ARG A 96 -2.58 1.45 16.67
C ARG A 96 -1.19 1.21 16.06
N PRO A 97 -0.19 0.93 16.90
CA PRO A 97 1.19 0.76 16.42
C PRO A 97 1.39 -0.46 15.50
N TRP A 98 0.43 -1.38 15.50
CA TRP A 98 0.41 -2.56 14.64
C TRP A 98 -0.12 -2.28 13.22
N LEU A 99 -0.75 -1.12 12.99
CA LEU A 99 -1.23 -0.68 11.68
C LEU A 99 -0.27 0.37 11.15
N PHE A 100 0.61 0.01 10.22
CA PHE A 100 1.67 0.89 9.77
C PHE A 100 1.74 1.02 8.25
N ALA A 101 2.26 2.14 7.78
CA ALA A 101 2.54 2.39 6.37
C ALA A 101 4.01 2.76 6.13
N THR A 102 4.50 2.39 4.96
CA THR A 102 5.70 2.94 4.32
C THR A 102 5.24 3.58 3.03
N LEU A 103 5.70 4.79 2.74
CA LEU A 103 5.20 5.58 1.64
C LEU A 103 6.25 5.67 0.52
N ASP A 104 5.78 5.60 -0.72
CA ASP A 104 6.63 5.86 -1.88
C ASP A 104 6.94 7.37 -1.97
N GLY A 105 6.04 8.22 -1.46
CA GLY A 105 6.25 9.64 -1.25
C GLY A 105 5.25 10.23 -0.27
N GLU A 106 5.67 11.31 0.38
CA GLU A 106 4.84 12.16 1.23
C GLU A 106 4.59 13.48 0.51
N ILE A 107 3.33 13.80 0.26
CA ILE A 107 2.93 15.02 -0.44
C ILE A 107 2.59 16.08 0.61
N THR A 108 3.04 17.32 0.36
CA THR A 108 2.57 18.49 1.12
C THR A 108 2.12 19.54 0.12
N THR A 109 0.85 19.92 0.18
CA THR A 109 0.26 20.97 -0.66
C THR A 109 0.62 22.36 -0.13
N GLU A 110 0.45 23.42 -0.95
CA GLU A 110 0.73 24.80 -0.56
C GLU A 110 -0.06 25.26 0.67
N ASP A 111 -1.29 24.76 0.85
CA ASP A 111 -2.14 25.04 2.02
C ASP A 111 -1.79 24.16 3.24
N GLY A 112 -0.76 23.33 3.15
CA GLY A 112 -0.24 22.50 4.25
C GLY A 112 -0.96 21.18 4.47
N ARG A 113 -1.86 20.76 3.59
CA ARG A 113 -2.47 19.42 3.64
C ARG A 113 -1.43 18.36 3.36
N LYS A 114 -1.52 17.24 4.07
CA LYS A 114 -0.64 16.08 3.86
C LYS A 114 -1.34 15.01 3.04
N GLY A 115 -0.61 14.45 2.09
CA GLY A 115 -1.06 13.34 1.25
C GLY A 115 -0.03 12.23 1.15
N VAL A 116 -0.49 11.08 0.70
CA VAL A 116 0.31 9.91 0.35
C VAL A 116 0.51 9.90 -1.16
N LEU A 117 1.72 9.71 -1.63
CA LEU A 117 1.99 9.28 -3.00
C LEU A 117 2.25 7.77 -2.98
N GLU A 118 1.39 7.02 -3.65
CA GLU A 118 1.58 5.59 -3.91
C GLU A 118 1.88 5.37 -5.39
N ILE A 119 2.98 4.71 -5.70
CA ILE A 119 3.44 4.49 -7.07
C ILE A 119 3.18 3.04 -7.47
N LYS A 120 2.53 2.84 -8.61
CA LYS A 120 2.29 1.50 -9.16
C LYS A 120 2.80 1.36 -10.58
N THR A 121 3.49 0.26 -10.84
CA THR A 121 3.84 -0.18 -12.19
C THR A 121 3.06 -1.44 -12.53
N SER A 122 2.42 -1.46 -13.71
CA SER A 122 1.64 -2.60 -14.16
C SER A 122 1.73 -2.78 -15.67
N THR A 123 1.57 -4.01 -16.12
CA THR A 123 1.45 -4.35 -17.55
C THR A 123 0.14 -5.11 -17.73
N PRO A 124 -0.99 -4.41 -17.92
CA PRO A 124 -2.27 -5.06 -18.18
C PRO A 124 -2.20 -5.85 -19.49
N ARG A 125 -2.51 -7.15 -19.45
CA ARG A 125 -2.35 -8.05 -20.60
C ARG A 125 -3.67 -8.41 -21.31
N SER A 126 -4.80 -8.07 -20.69
CA SER A 126 -6.13 -8.35 -21.22
C SER A 126 -7.03 -7.13 -21.10
N ARG A 127 -8.12 -7.11 -21.89
CA ARG A 127 -9.16 -6.09 -21.74
C ARG A 127 -9.67 -6.02 -20.29
N LYS A 128 -9.87 -7.17 -19.64
CA LYS A 128 -10.34 -7.23 -18.25
C LYS A 128 -9.34 -6.61 -17.27
N ASP A 129 -8.03 -6.68 -17.55
CA ASP A 129 -7.02 -6.02 -16.71
C ASP A 129 -7.04 -4.51 -16.93
N TRP A 130 -7.23 -4.04 -18.17
CA TRP A 130 -7.39 -2.62 -18.45
C TRP A 130 -8.64 -2.02 -17.82
N GLU A 131 -9.75 -2.77 -17.78
CA GLU A 131 -11.01 -2.35 -17.16
C GLU A 131 -10.85 -2.09 -15.64
N LYS A 132 -9.87 -2.69 -14.98
CA LYS A 132 -9.55 -2.42 -13.57
C LYS A 132 -8.93 -1.04 -13.34
N TRP A 133 -8.40 -0.43 -14.40
CA TRP A 133 -7.76 0.89 -14.36
C TRP A 133 -8.60 1.97 -15.02
N ASP A 134 -9.79 1.66 -15.53
CA ASP A 134 -10.65 2.59 -16.24
C ASP A 134 -11.55 3.36 -15.26
N GLY A 135 -11.12 4.59 -14.92
CA GLY A 135 -11.79 5.46 -13.95
C GLY A 135 -11.80 4.93 -12.51
N LYS A 136 -11.05 3.86 -12.23
CA LYS A 136 -10.91 3.23 -10.91
C LYS A 136 -9.53 2.57 -10.79
N ILE A 137 -9.21 2.06 -9.60
CA ILE A 137 -8.00 1.27 -9.35
C ILE A 137 -8.39 -0.17 -8.95
N PRO A 138 -7.49 -1.16 -9.12
CA PRO A 138 -7.71 -2.52 -8.61
C PRO A 138 -7.98 -2.54 -7.10
N ASP A 139 -8.93 -3.37 -6.67
CA ASP A 139 -9.42 -3.42 -5.27
C ASP A 139 -8.30 -3.65 -4.25
N ASN A 140 -7.30 -4.45 -4.60
CA ASN A 140 -6.14 -4.67 -3.73
C ASN A 140 -5.31 -3.39 -3.51
N TYR A 141 -5.25 -2.49 -4.47
CA TYR A 141 -4.59 -1.19 -4.31
C TYR A 141 -5.49 -0.18 -3.59
N LEU A 142 -6.81 -0.28 -3.74
CA LEU A 142 -7.74 0.50 -2.95
C LEU A 142 -7.59 0.19 -1.45
N CYS A 143 -7.51 -1.09 -1.08
CA CYS A 143 -7.22 -1.50 0.30
C CYS A 143 -5.89 -0.91 0.80
N GLN A 144 -4.84 -0.94 -0.02
CA GLN A 144 -3.54 -0.37 0.33
C GLN A 144 -3.64 1.14 0.60
N CYS A 145 -4.32 1.89 -0.27
CA CYS A 145 -4.52 3.34 -0.11
C CYS A 145 -5.33 3.66 1.15
N ALA A 146 -6.43 2.92 1.41
CA ALA A 146 -7.24 3.08 2.60
C ALA A 146 -6.42 2.82 3.88
N HIS A 147 -5.63 1.75 3.90
CA HIS A 147 -4.72 1.43 5.00
C HIS A 147 -3.68 2.54 5.24
N GLN A 148 -3.08 3.08 4.18
CA GLN A 148 -2.11 4.17 4.29
C GLN A 148 -2.74 5.42 4.91
N LEU A 149 -3.97 5.75 4.53
CA LEU A 149 -4.72 6.85 5.15
C LEU A 149 -5.03 6.57 6.62
N LEU A 150 -5.39 5.33 6.99
CA LEU A 150 -5.60 4.93 8.39
C LEU A 150 -4.31 5.08 9.20
N ALA A 151 -3.19 4.57 8.69
CA ALA A 151 -1.89 4.59 9.37
C ALA A 151 -1.35 6.01 9.56
N THR A 152 -1.52 6.87 8.57
CA THR A 152 -0.94 8.22 8.58
C THR A 152 -1.87 9.27 9.17
N GLY A 153 -3.17 9.13 8.99
CA GLY A 153 -4.13 10.18 9.28
C GLY A 153 -4.10 11.33 8.27
N TYR A 154 -3.43 11.14 7.11
CA TYR A 154 -3.32 12.16 6.07
C TYR A 154 -4.65 12.43 5.36
N ASN A 155 -4.70 13.54 4.61
CA ASN A 155 -5.92 14.08 4.04
C ASN A 155 -6.36 13.37 2.76
N PHE A 156 -5.40 12.87 1.97
CA PHE A 156 -5.65 12.26 0.67
C PHE A 156 -4.54 11.27 0.29
N VAL A 157 -4.78 10.50 -0.74
CA VAL A 157 -3.78 9.67 -1.42
C VAL A 157 -3.87 9.85 -2.91
N ASP A 158 -2.73 10.04 -3.57
CA ASP A 158 -2.58 9.99 -5.01
C ASP A 158 -1.90 8.66 -5.39
N LEU A 159 -2.64 7.80 -6.08
CA LEU A 159 -2.06 6.63 -6.70
C LEU A 159 -1.61 6.99 -8.11
N TYR A 160 -0.30 6.94 -8.33
CA TYR A 160 0.36 7.26 -9.59
C TYR A 160 0.75 5.99 -10.33
N ALA A 161 -0.02 5.64 -11.36
CA ALA A 161 0.10 4.38 -12.07
C ALA A 161 0.83 4.55 -13.40
N TRP A 162 1.95 3.83 -13.55
CA TRP A 162 2.67 3.64 -14.80
C TRP A 162 2.21 2.32 -15.44
N LEU A 163 1.44 2.43 -16.54
CA LEU A 163 0.81 1.29 -17.20
C LEU A 163 1.47 1.07 -18.56
N ARG A 164 2.10 -0.10 -18.74
CA ARG A 164 2.71 -0.46 -20.01
C ARG A 164 1.72 -1.24 -20.88
N ASP A 165 1.45 -0.71 -22.07
CA ASP A 165 0.76 -1.44 -23.14
C ASP A 165 1.81 -2.09 -24.04
N GLU A 166 1.96 -3.42 -23.91
CA GLU A 166 2.92 -4.17 -24.73
C GLU A 166 2.46 -4.31 -26.19
N VAL A 167 1.15 -4.23 -26.45
CA VAL A 167 0.59 -4.36 -27.79
C VAL A 167 0.77 -3.05 -28.58
N ALA A 168 0.44 -1.92 -27.97
CA ALA A 168 0.67 -0.61 -28.56
C ALA A 168 2.14 -0.14 -28.45
N ASN A 169 2.95 -0.81 -27.61
CA ASN A 169 4.29 -0.40 -27.23
C ASN A 169 4.35 1.02 -26.66
N GLU A 170 3.40 1.33 -25.81
CA GLU A 170 3.23 2.64 -25.20
C GLU A 170 3.22 2.54 -23.67
N VAL A 171 3.43 3.68 -23.02
CA VAL A 171 3.26 3.87 -21.58
C VAL A 171 2.15 4.87 -21.36
N ILE A 172 1.20 4.50 -20.50
CA ILE A 172 0.11 5.35 -20.07
C ILE A 172 0.29 5.64 -18.60
N ILE A 173 0.35 6.93 -18.24
CA ILE A 173 0.39 7.36 -16.84
C ILE A 173 -1.02 7.80 -16.44
N ARG A 174 -1.45 7.37 -15.25
CA ARG A 174 -2.74 7.77 -14.67
C ARG A 174 -2.54 8.15 -13.21
N THR A 175 -3.16 9.25 -12.81
CA THR A 175 -3.25 9.66 -11.41
C THR A 175 -4.67 9.45 -10.92
N TYR A 176 -4.81 8.79 -9.77
CA TYR A 176 -6.09 8.58 -9.10
C TYR A 176 -6.02 9.27 -7.74
N HIS A 177 -6.68 10.42 -7.66
CA HIS A 177 -6.79 11.19 -6.44
C HIS A 177 -7.95 10.68 -5.59
N MET A 178 -7.71 10.40 -4.32
CA MET A 178 -8.73 9.92 -3.38
C MET A 178 -8.65 10.73 -2.09
N GLU A 179 -9.69 11.49 -1.81
CA GLU A 179 -9.82 12.22 -0.56
C GLU A 179 -10.17 11.27 0.59
N ARG A 180 -9.55 11.47 1.75
CA ARG A 180 -9.85 10.69 2.95
C ARG A 180 -11.34 10.70 3.29
N ALA A 181 -12.00 11.87 3.14
CA ALA A 181 -13.41 12.01 3.46
C ALA A 181 -14.32 11.11 2.59
N ASP A 182 -13.94 10.91 1.32
CA ASP A 182 -14.70 10.07 0.39
C ASP A 182 -14.50 8.57 0.63
N MET A 183 -13.39 8.21 1.30
CA MET A 183 -13.02 6.82 1.62
C MET A 183 -13.42 6.39 3.05
N GLN A 184 -14.17 7.20 3.80
CA GLN A 184 -14.39 6.96 5.21
C GLN A 184 -15.07 5.61 5.50
N GLU A 185 -16.10 5.26 4.73
CA GLU A 185 -16.82 3.99 4.88
C GLU A 185 -15.91 2.78 4.60
N ASP A 186 -15.11 2.85 3.54
CA ASP A 186 -14.16 1.80 3.18
C ASP A 186 -13.06 1.66 4.24
N MET A 187 -12.56 2.78 4.76
CA MET A 187 -11.58 2.79 5.85
C MET A 187 -12.12 2.19 7.14
N ASP A 188 -13.35 2.55 7.54
CA ASP A 188 -13.97 2.02 8.76
C ASP A 188 -14.21 0.51 8.63
N TRP A 189 -14.67 0.07 7.46
CA TRP A 189 -14.85 -1.35 7.17
C TRP A 189 -13.50 -2.09 7.20
N LEU A 190 -12.47 -1.59 6.49
CA LEU A 190 -11.15 -2.21 6.45
C LEU A 190 -10.53 -2.29 7.84
N LEU A 191 -10.58 -1.19 8.61
CA LEU A 191 -10.07 -1.13 9.97
C LEU A 191 -10.69 -2.21 10.86
N SER A 192 -12.02 -2.40 10.77
CA SER A 192 -12.71 -3.44 11.56
C SER A 192 -12.21 -4.86 11.23
N LYS A 193 -11.80 -5.11 9.97
CA LYS A 193 -11.25 -6.40 9.54
C LYS A 193 -9.81 -6.58 9.99
N GLU A 194 -9.02 -5.53 9.90
CA GLU A 194 -7.62 -5.54 10.32
C GLU A 194 -7.50 -5.66 11.85
N GLU A 195 -8.38 -5.02 12.63
CA GLU A 195 -8.46 -5.20 14.08
C GLU A 195 -8.75 -6.66 14.44
N ALA A 196 -9.78 -7.27 13.83
CA ALA A 196 -10.13 -8.67 14.07
C ALA A 196 -8.98 -9.61 13.67
N PHE A 197 -8.35 -9.38 12.52
CA PHE A 197 -7.20 -10.18 12.08
C PHE A 197 -6.01 -10.04 13.03
N TRP A 198 -5.73 -8.82 13.51
CA TRP A 198 -4.62 -8.60 14.44
C TRP A 198 -4.87 -9.25 15.81
N ASP A 199 -6.11 -9.25 16.26
CA ASP A 199 -6.52 -10.00 17.45
C ASP A 199 -6.27 -11.52 17.30
N ASP A 200 -6.57 -12.08 16.11
CA ASP A 200 -6.26 -13.47 15.78
C ASP A 200 -4.75 -13.74 15.77
N VAL A 201 -3.93 -12.80 15.30
CA VAL A 201 -2.47 -12.91 15.37
C VAL A 201 -1.97 -12.90 16.79
N VAL A 202 -2.44 -11.98 17.62
CA VAL A 202 -2.01 -11.82 19.03
C VAL A 202 -2.44 -13.01 19.89
N THR A 203 -3.65 -13.53 19.67
CA THR A 203 -4.17 -14.69 20.42
C THR A 203 -3.70 -16.04 19.86
N GLY A 204 -3.13 -16.05 18.65
CA GLY A 204 -2.75 -17.29 17.95
C GLY A 204 -3.95 -18.07 17.39
N SER A 205 -5.13 -17.44 17.32
CA SER A 205 -6.34 -17.99 16.72
C SER A 205 -6.21 -18.03 15.21
N ILE A 206 -6.72 -19.10 14.57
CA ILE A 206 -6.71 -19.16 13.10
C ILE A 206 -7.83 -18.26 12.57
N PRO A 207 -7.54 -17.30 11.68
CA PRO A 207 -8.59 -16.44 11.13
C PRO A 207 -9.60 -17.24 10.31
N ALA A 208 -10.86 -16.80 10.35
CA ALA A 208 -11.90 -17.40 9.54
C ALA A 208 -11.56 -17.25 8.04
N MET A 209 -11.70 -18.34 7.29
CA MET A 209 -11.50 -18.29 5.84
C MET A 209 -12.55 -17.38 5.20
N THR A 210 -12.08 -16.34 4.53
CA THR A 210 -12.93 -15.51 3.67
C THR A 210 -13.15 -16.28 2.36
N LEU A 211 -14.40 -16.71 2.13
CA LEU A 211 -14.78 -17.19 0.81
C LEU A 211 -14.88 -15.96 -0.10
N SER A 212 -13.97 -15.84 -1.08
CA SER A 212 -14.19 -14.93 -2.20
C SER A 212 -15.32 -15.48 -3.05
N LEU A 213 -16.47 -14.80 -3.03
CA LEU A 213 -17.60 -15.09 -3.91
C LEU A 213 -17.36 -14.57 -5.33
#